data_ce91ce7e3bc209a5330bdefd6aebe009
#
_entry.id   ce91ce7e3bc209a5330bdefd6aebe009
#
_cell.length_a   1.000
_cell.length_b   1.000
_cell.length_c   1.000
_cell.angle_alpha   90.00
_cell.angle_beta   90.00
_cell.angle_gamma   90.00
#
_symmetry.space_group_name_H-M   'P 1'
#
loop_
_entity.id
_entity.type
_entity.pdbx_description
1 polymer ?
#
loop_
_entity_poly.entity_id
_entity_poly.type
_entity_poly.pdbx_seq_one_letter_code
_entity_poly.pdbx_strand_id
1 'polypeptide(L)'
;MKKPRVTAKDVAKRAGVSAATVSMILNGKEGSKFPERTCRRVIDACNELGYMRSSASKATALENKVLVAITPTLSNLYYVHMVEAMQRRAKELGYSLLTFDTFREIPQETRILQICNQFPFAGVFFLYPPENNLLLQQVNWTKPTIHIYDKNVHNNADILELDGFRVGTIIGEYLMELGHERIALVTSTFETKQVTRIRRLEGLRSVYEAHGVDPVQSVLACSPEQELPELKTVPEGYELGYLIAKRLIDRGETMTAFVAVNDMIAIGVMDAILDAGKRIPEDYSVCGCDNTSVSKYKAISLTSVECYARQTGREAVDILIRKIESGSNPSELGDSPDGITRIEYFPKLIIRKSTGPRERRTLYK
;
A
#
# COMPACT_ATOMS: atom_id res chain seq x y z
N MET A 1 -16.05 -33.63 24.69
CA MET A 1 -15.15 -33.16 25.79
C MET A 1 -14.49 -31.87 25.31
N LYS A 2 -14.73 -30.72 26.00
CA LYS A 2 -14.07 -29.45 25.64
C LYS A 2 -12.56 -29.58 25.88
N LYS A 3 -11.73 -29.35 24.86
CA LYS A 3 -10.27 -29.26 25.02
C LYS A 3 -9.95 -28.24 26.14
N PRO A 4 -9.00 -28.53 27.02
CA PRO A 4 -8.62 -27.59 28.08
C PRO A 4 -8.10 -26.29 27.45
N ARG A 5 -8.60 -25.16 27.93
CA ARG A 5 -8.25 -23.82 27.42
C ARG A 5 -6.78 -23.54 27.77
N VAL A 6 -5.96 -23.27 26.75
CA VAL A 6 -4.55 -22.88 26.91
C VAL A 6 -4.46 -21.60 27.75
N THR A 7 -3.54 -21.55 28.69
CA THR A 7 -3.34 -20.43 29.62
C THR A 7 -2.01 -19.70 29.37
N ALA A 8 -1.84 -18.48 29.88
CA ALA A 8 -0.57 -17.78 29.85
C ALA A 8 0.57 -18.55 30.53
N LYS A 9 0.24 -19.46 31.48
CA LYS A 9 1.23 -20.35 32.11
C LYS A 9 1.74 -21.42 31.15
N ASP A 10 0.90 -21.92 30.27
CA ASP A 10 1.28 -22.91 29.25
C ASP A 10 2.18 -22.28 28.19
N VAL A 11 1.87 -21.06 27.76
CA VAL A 11 2.75 -20.26 26.88
C VAL A 11 4.08 -19.99 27.53
N ALA A 12 4.09 -19.56 28.80
CA ALA A 12 5.30 -19.30 29.58
C ALA A 12 6.22 -20.54 29.64
N LYS A 13 5.62 -21.70 29.93
CA LYS A 13 6.31 -22.99 29.95
C LYS A 13 6.90 -23.34 28.58
N ARG A 14 6.14 -23.16 27.50
CA ARG A 14 6.56 -23.46 26.12
C ARG A 14 7.66 -22.51 25.63
N ALA A 15 7.54 -21.22 25.96
CA ALA A 15 8.50 -20.19 25.59
C ALA A 15 9.75 -20.13 26.50
N GLY A 16 9.76 -20.84 27.62
CA GLY A 16 10.88 -20.82 28.60
C GLY A 16 11.03 -19.45 29.26
N VAL A 17 9.92 -18.80 29.64
CA VAL A 17 9.88 -17.50 30.32
C VAL A 17 8.85 -17.52 31.47
N SER A 18 8.79 -16.45 32.29
CA SER A 18 7.74 -16.32 33.31
C SER A 18 6.39 -15.94 32.71
N ALA A 19 5.27 -16.28 33.37
CA ALA A 19 3.96 -15.85 32.96
C ALA A 19 3.81 -14.31 32.99
N ALA A 20 4.55 -13.63 33.87
CA ALA A 20 4.64 -12.17 33.87
C ALA A 20 5.33 -11.64 32.60
N THR A 21 6.41 -12.29 32.17
CA THR A 21 7.10 -11.95 30.91
C THR A 21 6.17 -12.12 29.70
N VAL A 22 5.41 -13.23 29.63
CA VAL A 22 4.40 -13.43 28.59
C VAL A 22 3.38 -12.30 28.62
N SER A 23 2.85 -11.97 29.80
CA SER A 23 1.87 -10.89 29.95
C SER A 23 2.44 -9.52 29.55
N MET A 24 3.68 -9.21 29.89
CA MET A 24 4.34 -7.95 29.55
C MET A 24 4.58 -7.83 28.05
N ILE A 25 5.09 -8.89 27.42
CA ILE A 25 5.33 -8.93 25.95
C ILE A 25 4.00 -8.79 25.20
N LEU A 26 2.96 -9.53 25.59
CA LEU A 26 1.66 -9.49 24.94
C LEU A 26 0.86 -8.19 25.22
N ASN A 27 1.22 -7.44 26.26
CA ASN A 27 0.59 -6.14 26.59
C ASN A 27 1.31 -4.95 25.95
N GLY A 28 2.44 -5.14 25.28
CA GLY A 28 3.21 -4.05 24.67
C GLY A 28 3.78 -3.02 25.66
N LYS A 29 3.57 -3.23 26.98
CA LYS A 29 3.97 -2.24 28.00
C LYS A 29 5.48 -2.02 28.14
N GLU A 30 6.28 -2.93 27.62
CA GLU A 30 7.74 -2.90 27.76
C GLU A 30 8.46 -3.59 26.58
N GLY A 31 7.97 -3.44 25.33
CA GLY A 31 8.53 -4.09 24.15
C GLY A 31 10.03 -3.82 23.93
N SER A 32 10.55 -2.70 24.44
CA SER A 32 11.98 -2.37 24.38
C SER A 32 12.83 -3.02 25.47
N LYS A 33 12.25 -3.65 26.49
CA LYS A 33 12.98 -4.25 27.62
C LYS A 33 13.32 -5.72 27.43
N PHE A 34 12.70 -6.39 26.46
CA PHE A 34 12.98 -7.79 26.19
C PHE A 34 13.77 -7.96 24.90
N PRO A 35 14.81 -8.83 24.85
CA PRO A 35 15.50 -9.15 23.62
C PRO A 35 14.50 -9.67 22.56
N GLU A 36 14.69 -9.28 21.31
CA GLU A 36 13.84 -9.70 20.18
C GLU A 36 13.64 -11.22 20.12
N ARG A 37 14.72 -11.98 20.37
CA ARG A 37 14.69 -13.45 20.47
C ARG A 37 13.70 -13.96 21.53
N THR A 38 13.54 -13.24 22.65
CA THR A 38 12.60 -13.62 23.70
C THR A 38 11.16 -13.30 23.29
N CYS A 39 10.95 -12.14 22.67
CA CYS A 39 9.63 -11.79 22.12
C CYS A 39 9.19 -12.82 21.07
N ARG A 40 10.07 -13.16 20.14
CA ARG A 40 9.81 -14.16 19.08
C ARG A 40 9.43 -15.52 19.69
N ARG A 41 10.17 -16.05 20.68
CA ARG A 41 9.83 -17.32 21.34
C ARG A 41 8.45 -17.31 22.01
N VAL A 42 8.05 -16.20 22.63
CA VAL A 42 6.71 -16.08 23.23
C VAL A 42 5.64 -16.10 22.15
N ILE A 43 5.88 -15.41 21.06
CA ILE A 43 4.99 -15.34 19.90
C ILE A 43 4.80 -16.71 19.26
N ASP A 44 5.91 -17.40 18.97
CA ASP A 44 5.88 -18.74 18.39
C ASP A 44 5.14 -19.73 19.32
N ALA A 45 5.37 -19.64 20.63
CA ALA A 45 4.68 -20.47 21.61
C ALA A 45 3.16 -20.17 21.65
N CYS A 46 2.73 -18.92 21.48
CA CYS A 46 1.32 -18.58 21.37
C CYS A 46 0.70 -19.22 20.12
N ASN A 47 1.37 -19.12 18.98
CA ASN A 47 0.92 -19.70 17.70
C ASN A 47 0.80 -21.22 17.79
N GLU A 48 1.85 -21.91 18.29
CA GLU A 48 1.88 -23.36 18.41
C GLU A 48 0.80 -23.92 19.34
N LEU A 49 0.50 -23.20 20.43
CA LEU A 49 -0.48 -23.63 21.43
C LEU A 49 -1.89 -23.15 21.15
N GLY A 50 -2.09 -22.28 20.15
CA GLY A 50 -3.38 -21.60 19.95
C GLY A 50 -3.79 -20.77 21.17
N TYR A 51 -2.81 -20.14 21.85
CA TYR A 51 -3.09 -19.35 23.04
C TYR A 51 -3.82 -18.07 22.72
N MET A 52 -4.98 -17.91 23.34
CA MET A 52 -5.84 -16.75 23.20
C MET A 52 -6.00 -16.04 24.53
N ARG A 53 -5.66 -14.78 24.57
CA ARG A 53 -5.90 -13.94 25.73
C ARG A 53 -7.39 -13.81 25.96
N SER A 54 -7.91 -14.26 27.12
CA SER A 54 -9.32 -14.10 27.47
C SER A 54 -9.66 -12.61 27.57
N SER A 55 -10.55 -12.18 26.72
CA SER A 55 -10.92 -10.79 26.56
C SER A 55 -11.81 -10.29 27.71
N ALA A 56 -11.22 -9.72 28.76
CA ALA A 56 -11.88 -8.64 29.48
C ALA A 56 -12.15 -7.42 28.54
N SER A 57 -11.51 -7.41 27.34
CA SER A 57 -11.65 -6.35 26.35
C SER A 57 -12.76 -6.56 25.32
N LYS A 58 -13.40 -7.75 25.24
CA LYS A 58 -14.47 -7.98 24.23
C LYS A 58 -15.67 -7.05 24.42
N ALA A 59 -16.13 -6.86 25.65
CA ALA A 59 -17.25 -5.96 25.93
C ALA A 59 -16.89 -4.50 25.63
N THR A 60 -15.71 -4.05 26.08
CA THR A 60 -15.23 -2.67 25.88
C THR A 60 -14.92 -2.35 24.42
N ALA A 61 -14.44 -3.29 23.60
CA ALA A 61 -14.18 -3.06 22.18
C ALA A 61 -15.46 -2.92 21.36
N LEU A 62 -16.51 -3.71 21.69
CA LEU A 62 -17.83 -3.60 21.08
C LEU A 62 -18.56 -2.29 21.47
N GLU A 63 -18.37 -1.84 22.72
CA GLU A 63 -18.93 -0.58 23.21
C GLU A 63 -18.25 0.65 22.60
N ASN A 64 -16.95 0.56 22.30
CA ASN A 64 -16.17 1.72 21.87
C ASN A 64 -16.42 2.10 20.40
N LYS A 65 -16.82 1.16 19.53
CA LYS A 65 -17.13 1.38 18.09
C LYS A 65 -16.18 2.31 17.36
N VAL A 66 -14.89 2.27 17.73
CA VAL A 66 -13.83 3.07 17.12
C VAL A 66 -12.90 2.16 16.33
N LEU A 67 -12.79 2.42 15.03
CA LEU A 67 -11.87 1.79 14.11
C LEU A 67 -10.64 2.68 13.91
N VAL A 68 -9.53 2.10 13.51
CA VAL A 68 -8.28 2.82 13.20
C VAL A 68 -7.82 2.47 11.80
N ALA A 69 -7.49 3.47 10.99
CA ALA A 69 -6.76 3.33 9.74
C ALA A 69 -5.34 3.86 9.88
N ILE A 70 -4.36 3.04 9.55
CA ILE A 70 -2.93 3.40 9.52
C ILE A 70 -2.51 3.57 8.08
N THR A 71 -2.15 4.81 7.70
CA THR A 71 -1.78 5.21 6.35
C THR A 71 -0.31 5.59 6.29
N PRO A 72 0.37 5.38 5.15
CA PRO A 72 1.77 5.78 5.00
C PRO A 72 1.93 7.28 4.79
N THR A 73 0.92 7.95 4.22
CA THR A 73 0.87 9.39 3.98
C THR A 73 -0.53 9.81 3.51
N LEU A 74 -0.95 11.00 3.90
CA LEU A 74 -2.16 11.64 3.38
C LEU A 74 -1.84 12.70 2.29
N SER A 75 -0.59 12.85 1.88
CA SER A 75 -0.23 13.67 0.71
C SER A 75 -0.66 13.02 -0.62
N ASN A 76 -0.83 11.70 -0.65
CA ASN A 76 -1.33 10.97 -1.82
C ASN A 76 -2.86 10.84 -1.80
N LEU A 77 -3.52 11.38 -2.81
CA LEU A 77 -4.98 11.37 -2.97
C LEU A 77 -5.60 9.96 -3.02
N TYR A 78 -4.85 8.93 -3.38
CA TYR A 78 -5.29 7.54 -3.30
C TYR A 78 -5.72 7.17 -1.88
N TYR A 79 -4.85 7.43 -0.90
CA TYR A 79 -5.16 7.16 0.51
C TYR A 79 -6.25 8.08 1.04
N VAL A 80 -6.28 9.35 0.64
CA VAL A 80 -7.33 10.30 1.03
C VAL A 80 -8.72 9.81 0.58
N HIS A 81 -8.86 9.41 -0.67
CA HIS A 81 -10.12 8.88 -1.21
C HIS A 81 -10.55 7.57 -0.54
N MET A 82 -9.58 6.70 -0.22
CA MET A 82 -9.85 5.46 0.50
C MET A 82 -10.35 5.74 1.91
N VAL A 83 -9.62 6.55 2.68
CA VAL A 83 -9.98 6.91 4.07
C VAL A 83 -11.32 7.64 4.11
N GLU A 84 -11.59 8.57 3.18
CA GLU A 84 -12.91 9.24 3.09
C GLU A 84 -14.04 8.22 2.91
N ALA A 85 -13.85 7.25 2.01
CA ALA A 85 -14.86 6.21 1.78
C ALA A 85 -15.03 5.30 3.01
N MET A 86 -13.93 4.96 3.68
CA MET A 86 -13.94 4.21 4.94
C MET A 86 -14.69 4.97 6.04
N GLN A 87 -14.41 6.26 6.22
CA GLN A 87 -15.08 7.11 7.24
C GLN A 87 -16.59 7.20 7.01
N ARG A 88 -17.01 7.42 5.74
CA ARG A 88 -18.43 7.45 5.37
C ARG A 88 -19.10 6.11 5.69
N ARG A 89 -18.49 5.00 5.28
CA ARG A 89 -19.04 3.66 5.49
C ARG A 89 -19.08 3.26 6.96
N ALA A 90 -18.03 3.55 7.72
CA ALA A 90 -17.99 3.33 9.17
C ALA A 90 -19.13 4.09 9.86
N LYS A 91 -19.34 5.37 9.52
CA LYS A 91 -20.43 6.18 10.05
C LYS A 91 -21.82 5.60 9.73
N GLU A 92 -22.04 5.11 8.49
CA GLU A 92 -23.29 4.44 8.08
C GLU A 92 -23.61 3.23 8.98
N LEU A 93 -22.58 2.53 9.46
CA LEU A 93 -22.66 1.34 10.31
C LEU A 93 -22.53 1.65 11.81
N GLY A 94 -22.55 2.93 12.20
CA GLY A 94 -22.50 3.37 13.59
C GLY A 94 -21.13 3.29 14.25
N TYR A 95 -20.05 3.29 13.45
CA TYR A 95 -18.66 3.32 13.92
C TYR A 95 -18.00 4.67 13.60
N SER A 96 -16.97 5.01 14.36
CA SER A 96 -16.06 6.13 14.09
C SER A 96 -14.74 5.59 13.56
N LEU A 97 -14.08 6.31 12.64
CA LEU A 97 -12.76 5.97 12.13
C LEU A 97 -11.76 7.05 12.52
N LEU A 98 -10.70 6.68 13.23
CA LEU A 98 -9.51 7.48 13.45
C LEU A 98 -8.47 7.13 12.39
N THR A 99 -7.71 8.12 11.94
CA THR A 99 -6.64 7.92 10.95
C THR A 99 -5.32 8.36 11.54
N PHE A 100 -4.30 7.52 11.44
CA PHE A 100 -2.92 7.83 11.80
C PHE A 100 -2.05 7.81 10.54
N ASP A 101 -1.27 8.87 10.37
CA ASP A 101 -0.25 8.96 9.33
C ASP A 101 1.13 8.61 9.91
N THR A 102 1.82 7.67 9.29
CA THR A 102 3.15 7.24 9.73
C THR A 102 4.28 7.99 9.07
N PHE A 103 3.99 8.75 7.98
CA PHE A 103 4.99 9.40 7.13
C PHE A 103 6.08 8.43 6.64
N ARG A 104 5.82 7.13 6.66
CA ARG A 104 6.78 6.03 6.42
C ARG A 104 7.98 6.06 7.39
N GLU A 105 7.85 6.69 8.53
CA GLU A 105 8.86 6.77 9.56
C GLU A 105 8.70 5.62 10.56
N ILE A 106 9.73 4.76 10.69
CA ILE A 106 9.71 3.59 11.60
C ILE A 106 9.43 3.99 13.06
N PRO A 107 9.98 5.09 13.62
CA PRO A 107 9.67 5.50 14.98
C PRO A 107 8.19 5.87 15.16
N GLN A 108 7.61 6.58 14.19
CA GLN A 108 6.19 6.97 14.21
C GLN A 108 5.29 5.74 14.06
N GLU A 109 5.57 4.85 13.12
CA GLU A 109 4.86 3.57 12.96
C GLU A 109 4.88 2.76 14.26
N THR A 110 6.06 2.61 14.86
CA THR A 110 6.23 1.88 16.13
C THR A 110 5.36 2.47 17.23
N ARG A 111 5.32 3.80 17.35
CA ARG A 111 4.48 4.50 18.33
C ARG A 111 2.99 4.26 18.09
N ILE A 112 2.55 4.33 16.84
CA ILE A 112 1.14 4.10 16.46
C ILE A 112 0.74 2.65 16.75
N LEU A 113 1.58 1.66 16.42
CA LEU A 113 1.31 0.25 16.72
C LEU A 113 1.25 -0.01 18.24
N GLN A 114 2.08 0.66 19.04
CA GLN A 114 1.98 0.62 20.51
C GLN A 114 0.64 1.19 21.00
N ILE A 115 0.19 2.31 20.43
CA ILE A 115 -1.14 2.88 20.75
C ILE A 115 -2.23 1.87 20.40
N CYS A 116 -2.18 1.27 19.22
CA CYS A 116 -3.15 0.25 18.80
C CYS A 116 -3.17 -0.97 19.72
N ASN A 117 -2.03 -1.35 20.30
CA ASN A 117 -1.97 -2.44 21.28
C ASN A 117 -2.52 -2.05 22.67
N GLN A 118 -2.39 -0.80 23.09
CA GLN A 118 -2.76 -0.33 24.41
C GLN A 118 -4.24 0.06 24.52
N PHE A 119 -4.79 0.66 23.47
CA PHE A 119 -6.17 1.17 23.48
C PHE A 119 -7.16 0.14 22.92
N PRO A 120 -8.41 0.11 23.43
CA PRO A 120 -9.43 -0.88 23.06
C PRO A 120 -10.16 -0.49 21.76
N PHE A 121 -9.43 -0.23 20.68
CA PHE A 121 -10.04 -0.04 19.36
C PHE A 121 -10.75 -1.32 18.91
N ALA A 122 -11.86 -1.17 18.20
CA ALA A 122 -12.66 -2.30 17.72
C ALA A 122 -11.98 -3.09 16.60
N GLY A 123 -11.19 -2.41 15.74
CA GLY A 123 -10.45 -3.03 14.65
C GLY A 123 -9.47 -2.06 14.00
N VAL A 124 -8.55 -2.58 13.19
CA VAL A 124 -7.44 -1.82 12.59
C VAL A 124 -7.31 -2.14 11.11
N PHE A 125 -7.13 -1.11 10.29
CA PHE A 125 -6.78 -1.21 8.87
C PHE A 125 -5.32 -0.80 8.67
N PHE A 126 -4.59 -1.60 7.91
CA PHE A 126 -3.24 -1.29 7.45
C PHE A 126 -3.28 -0.99 5.95
N LEU A 127 -3.04 0.27 5.56
CA LEU A 127 -3.10 0.71 4.16
C LEU A 127 -1.74 0.57 3.44
N TYR A 128 -0.76 0.01 4.10
CA TYR A 128 0.55 -0.36 3.57
C TYR A 128 1.15 -1.47 4.47
N PRO A 129 2.14 -2.25 3.98
CA PRO A 129 2.80 -3.27 4.80
C PRO A 129 3.68 -2.60 5.87
N PRO A 130 3.36 -2.77 7.18
CA PRO A 130 4.18 -2.22 8.25
C PRO A 130 5.57 -2.84 8.33
N GLU A 131 6.52 -2.07 8.83
CA GLU A 131 7.91 -2.48 9.01
C GLU A 131 8.13 -3.32 10.26
N ASN A 132 7.43 -2.96 11.35
CA ASN A 132 7.56 -3.62 12.65
C ASN A 132 6.64 -4.85 12.74
N ASN A 133 7.12 -5.96 12.17
CA ASN A 133 6.37 -7.23 12.14
C ASN A 133 5.97 -7.76 13.53
N LEU A 134 6.77 -7.51 14.58
CA LEU A 134 6.45 -8.00 15.93
C LEU A 134 5.25 -7.26 16.51
N LEU A 135 5.22 -5.92 16.41
CA LEU A 135 4.09 -5.12 16.89
C LEU A 135 2.85 -5.35 16.02
N LEU A 136 3.03 -5.51 14.71
CA LEU A 136 1.95 -5.88 13.79
C LEU A 136 1.28 -7.19 14.21
N GLN A 137 2.06 -8.24 14.47
CA GLN A 137 1.53 -9.52 14.94
C GLN A 137 0.77 -9.38 16.26
N GLN A 138 1.26 -8.56 17.20
CA GLN A 138 0.54 -8.30 18.45
C GLN A 138 -0.82 -7.63 18.21
N VAL A 139 -0.92 -6.68 17.27
CA VAL A 139 -2.20 -6.06 16.90
C VAL A 139 -3.12 -7.12 16.29
N ASN A 140 -2.63 -7.90 15.32
CA ASN A 140 -3.40 -8.95 14.63
C ASN A 140 -3.94 -10.02 15.59
N TRP A 141 -3.25 -10.30 16.69
CA TRP A 141 -3.74 -11.27 17.68
C TRP A 141 -4.81 -10.72 18.64
N THR A 142 -4.79 -9.41 18.86
CA THR A 142 -5.66 -8.78 19.85
C THR A 142 -6.92 -8.17 19.24
N LYS A 143 -6.91 -7.90 17.95
CA LYS A 143 -7.98 -7.18 17.25
C LYS A 143 -8.17 -7.72 15.83
N PRO A 144 -9.40 -7.70 15.30
CA PRO A 144 -9.64 -7.88 13.88
C PRO A 144 -8.86 -6.84 13.07
N THR A 145 -8.18 -7.29 12.02
CA THR A 145 -7.37 -6.45 11.14
C THR A 145 -7.70 -6.72 9.70
N ILE A 146 -7.62 -5.67 8.87
CA ILE A 146 -7.68 -5.76 7.41
C ILE A 146 -6.42 -5.12 6.83
N HIS A 147 -5.82 -5.80 5.88
CA HIS A 147 -4.63 -5.37 5.18
C HIS A 147 -4.98 -4.95 3.74
N ILE A 148 -4.51 -3.78 3.32
CA ILE A 148 -4.79 -3.22 1.98
C ILE A 148 -3.46 -2.87 1.33
N TYR A 149 -2.89 -3.83 0.58
CA TYR A 149 -1.63 -3.66 -0.15
C TYR A 149 -1.41 -4.80 -1.16
N ASP A 150 -0.23 -4.88 -1.78
CA ASP A 150 0.10 -5.84 -2.84
C ASP A 150 0.31 -7.28 -2.33
N LYS A 151 0.11 -8.23 -3.21
CA LYS A 151 0.03 -9.69 -3.03
C LYS A 151 1.14 -10.39 -2.24
N ASN A 152 2.31 -9.81 -2.09
CA ASN A 152 3.51 -10.54 -1.68
C ASN A 152 3.75 -10.61 -0.17
N VAL A 153 2.79 -10.25 0.65
CA VAL A 153 2.93 -10.37 2.11
C VAL A 153 2.12 -11.57 2.58
N HIS A 154 2.79 -12.67 2.88
CA HIS A 154 2.17 -13.87 3.44
C HIS A 154 1.78 -13.60 4.91
N ASN A 155 0.59 -13.10 5.13
CA ASN A 155 -0.02 -12.96 6.44
C ASN A 155 -1.32 -13.77 6.49
N ASN A 156 -1.57 -14.43 7.60
CA ASN A 156 -2.85 -15.06 7.91
C ASN A 156 -3.88 -13.97 8.32
N ALA A 157 -4.09 -12.98 7.49
CA ALA A 157 -5.01 -11.87 7.70
C ALA A 157 -5.86 -11.64 6.46
N ASP A 158 -7.00 -10.98 6.63
CA ASP A 158 -7.80 -10.55 5.50
C ASP A 158 -7.08 -9.47 4.72
N ILE A 159 -7.11 -9.61 3.40
CA ILE A 159 -6.36 -8.73 2.51
C ILE A 159 -7.20 -8.31 1.31
N LEU A 160 -7.13 -7.01 0.99
CA LEU A 160 -7.63 -6.46 -0.24
C LEU A 160 -6.42 -6.02 -1.06
N GLU A 161 -6.31 -6.57 -2.27
CA GLU A 161 -5.10 -6.49 -3.08
C GLU A 161 -5.33 -5.72 -4.37
N LEU A 162 -4.35 -4.89 -4.75
CA LEU A 162 -4.19 -4.39 -6.10
C LEU A 162 -2.91 -4.98 -6.69
N ASP A 163 -3.00 -5.65 -7.84
CA ASP A 163 -1.85 -6.25 -8.49
C ASP A 163 -1.01 -5.20 -9.23
N GLY A 164 0.11 -4.79 -8.62
CA GLY A 164 1.05 -3.83 -9.20
C GLY A 164 1.64 -4.31 -10.52
N PHE A 165 1.91 -5.61 -10.67
CA PHE A 165 2.43 -6.20 -11.91
C PHE A 165 1.42 -6.00 -13.05
N ARG A 166 0.15 -6.30 -12.80
CA ARG A 166 -0.92 -6.12 -13.79
C ARG A 166 -1.14 -4.64 -14.15
N VAL A 167 -0.98 -3.72 -13.20
CA VAL A 167 -0.98 -2.28 -13.52
C VAL A 167 0.12 -1.95 -14.50
N GLY A 168 1.33 -2.50 -14.30
CA GLY A 168 2.45 -2.32 -15.24
C GLY A 168 2.17 -2.89 -16.62
N THR A 169 1.66 -4.13 -16.70
CA THR A 169 1.39 -4.78 -17.99
C THR A 169 0.33 -4.02 -18.80
N ILE A 170 -0.78 -3.60 -18.20
CA ILE A 170 -1.83 -2.86 -18.90
C ILE A 170 -1.32 -1.53 -19.48
N ILE A 171 -0.49 -0.81 -18.73
CA ILE A 171 0.13 0.43 -19.21
C ILE A 171 1.13 0.14 -20.32
N GLY A 172 1.97 -0.88 -20.13
CA GLY A 172 3.00 -1.28 -21.10
C GLY A 172 2.40 -1.68 -22.44
N GLU A 173 1.39 -2.56 -22.44
CA GLU A 173 0.66 -3.00 -23.63
C GLU A 173 0.09 -1.78 -24.40
N TYR A 174 -0.61 -0.91 -23.70
CA TYR A 174 -1.21 0.28 -24.30
C TYR A 174 -0.17 1.23 -24.91
N LEU A 175 0.95 1.49 -24.22
CA LEU A 175 2.00 2.37 -24.74
C LEU A 175 2.77 1.73 -25.91
N MET A 176 2.97 0.42 -25.88
CA MET A 176 3.53 -0.33 -27.02
C MET A 176 2.64 -0.28 -28.26
N GLU A 177 1.30 -0.45 -28.09
CA GLU A 177 0.33 -0.30 -29.18
C GLU A 177 0.36 1.10 -29.80
N LEU A 178 0.63 2.14 -28.99
CA LEU A 178 0.83 3.52 -29.47
C LEU A 178 2.21 3.77 -30.09
N GLY A 179 3.11 2.78 -30.08
CA GLY A 179 4.45 2.87 -30.66
C GLY A 179 5.51 3.50 -29.76
N HIS A 180 5.28 3.55 -28.44
CA HIS A 180 6.26 4.05 -27.47
C HIS A 180 7.26 2.94 -27.06
N GLU A 181 8.34 2.80 -27.81
CA GLU A 181 9.39 1.79 -27.56
C GLU A 181 10.34 2.16 -26.41
N ARG A 182 10.35 3.41 -25.97
CA ARG A 182 11.16 3.89 -24.85
C ARG A 182 10.37 4.81 -23.95
N ILE A 183 10.25 4.43 -22.67
CA ILE A 183 9.46 5.11 -21.67
C ILE A 183 10.24 5.33 -20.37
N ALA A 184 9.79 6.25 -19.53
CA ALA A 184 10.33 6.47 -18.19
C ALA A 184 9.26 6.20 -17.13
N LEU A 185 9.55 5.31 -16.17
CA LEU A 185 8.71 5.12 -14.97
C LEU A 185 9.23 6.03 -13.86
N VAL A 186 8.43 7.03 -13.47
CA VAL A 186 8.75 8.00 -12.41
C VAL A 186 8.11 7.57 -11.10
N THR A 187 8.93 7.39 -10.07
CA THR A 187 8.52 6.97 -8.74
C THR A 187 9.27 7.68 -7.63
N SER A 188 8.74 7.67 -6.40
CA SER A 188 9.41 8.28 -5.24
C SER A 188 10.54 7.40 -4.67
N THR A 189 10.54 6.09 -4.92
CA THR A 189 11.63 5.17 -4.51
C THR A 189 11.39 3.78 -5.08
N PHE A 190 12.46 2.98 -5.18
CA PHE A 190 12.43 1.53 -5.46
C PHE A 190 12.93 0.69 -4.27
N GLU A 191 12.88 1.20 -3.06
CA GLU A 191 13.21 0.39 -1.89
C GLU A 191 12.39 -0.90 -1.84
N THR A 192 13.02 -1.99 -1.39
CA THR A 192 12.45 -3.35 -1.41
C THR A 192 11.11 -3.48 -0.70
N LYS A 193 10.81 -2.57 0.21
CA LYS A 193 9.54 -2.51 0.94
C LYS A 193 8.38 -1.90 0.15
N GLN A 194 8.66 -1.28 -0.98
CA GLN A 194 7.66 -0.71 -1.90
C GLN A 194 7.29 -1.71 -3.00
N VAL A 195 6.88 -2.90 -2.59
CA VAL A 195 6.60 -4.06 -3.47
C VAL A 195 5.73 -3.68 -4.67
N THR A 196 4.67 -2.92 -4.48
CA THR A 196 3.76 -2.51 -5.57
C THR A 196 4.47 -1.74 -6.70
N ARG A 197 5.45 -0.89 -6.36
CA ARG A 197 6.20 -0.10 -7.36
C ARG A 197 7.18 -0.95 -8.14
N ILE A 198 7.87 -1.85 -7.44
CA ILE A 198 8.78 -2.83 -8.05
C ILE A 198 7.99 -3.72 -9.01
N ARG A 199 6.87 -4.28 -8.57
CA ARG A 199 6.01 -5.12 -9.40
C ARG A 199 5.46 -4.37 -10.63
N ARG A 200 5.16 -3.08 -10.49
CA ARG A 200 4.75 -2.25 -11.64
C ARG A 200 5.86 -2.11 -12.68
N LEU A 201 7.10 -1.88 -12.23
CA LEU A 201 8.26 -1.87 -13.11
C LEU A 201 8.47 -3.23 -13.79
N GLU A 202 8.36 -4.32 -13.04
CA GLU A 202 8.44 -5.68 -13.58
C GLU A 202 7.36 -5.94 -14.64
N GLY A 203 6.13 -5.52 -14.39
CA GLY A 203 5.02 -5.64 -15.33
C GLY A 203 5.24 -4.83 -16.62
N LEU A 204 5.72 -3.59 -16.51
CA LEU A 204 6.11 -2.80 -17.67
C LEU A 204 7.20 -3.52 -18.48
N ARG A 205 8.28 -3.93 -17.83
CA ARG A 205 9.43 -4.58 -18.46
C ARG A 205 9.07 -5.91 -19.13
N SER A 206 8.18 -6.69 -18.52
CA SER A 206 7.74 -7.98 -19.11
C SER A 206 7.02 -7.80 -20.45
N VAL A 207 6.27 -6.71 -20.62
CA VAL A 207 5.63 -6.40 -21.91
C VAL A 207 6.65 -6.04 -22.96
N TYR A 208 7.63 -5.18 -22.65
CA TYR A 208 8.67 -4.78 -23.58
C TYR A 208 9.53 -5.99 -24.01
N GLU A 209 9.88 -6.84 -23.06
CA GLU A 209 10.58 -8.10 -23.33
C GLU A 209 9.78 -9.03 -24.26
N ALA A 210 8.47 -9.18 -24.02
CA ALA A 210 7.59 -9.99 -24.86
C ALA A 210 7.47 -9.46 -26.31
N HIS A 211 7.71 -8.15 -26.52
CA HIS A 211 7.77 -7.52 -27.84
C HIS A 211 9.19 -7.54 -28.45
N GLY A 212 10.15 -8.22 -27.84
CA GLY A 212 11.52 -8.36 -28.35
C GLY A 212 12.39 -7.11 -28.19
N VAL A 213 12.03 -6.21 -27.27
CA VAL A 213 12.79 -4.98 -26.96
C VAL A 213 13.51 -5.16 -25.63
N ASP A 214 14.74 -4.65 -25.51
CA ASP A 214 15.48 -4.71 -24.24
C ASP A 214 14.70 -3.99 -23.12
N PRO A 215 14.22 -4.71 -22.11
CA PRO A 215 13.33 -4.14 -21.12
C PRO A 215 14.01 -3.13 -20.19
N VAL A 216 15.33 -3.22 -20.01
CA VAL A 216 16.08 -2.32 -19.11
C VAL A 216 16.38 -1.00 -19.81
N GLN A 217 16.75 -1.05 -21.09
CA GLN A 217 17.03 0.16 -21.88
C GLN A 217 15.74 0.88 -22.31
N SER A 218 14.66 0.13 -22.50
CA SER A 218 13.37 0.68 -22.96
C SER A 218 12.51 1.22 -21.83
N VAL A 219 12.57 0.63 -20.63
CA VAL A 219 11.84 1.08 -19.46
C VAL A 219 12.81 1.63 -18.42
N LEU A 220 13.07 2.93 -18.49
CA LEU A 220 13.92 3.63 -17.53
C LEU A 220 13.19 3.70 -16.18
N ALA A 221 13.85 3.24 -15.13
CA ALA A 221 13.38 3.38 -13.77
C ALA A 221 13.96 4.68 -13.18
N CYS A 222 13.10 5.65 -12.86
CA CYS A 222 13.52 6.98 -12.44
C CYS A 222 13.03 7.27 -11.02
N SER A 223 13.95 7.31 -10.08
CA SER A 223 13.70 7.64 -8.66
C SER A 223 14.58 8.80 -8.20
N PRO A 224 14.24 9.47 -7.10
CA PRO A 224 15.05 10.58 -6.57
C PRO A 224 16.48 10.17 -6.26
N GLU A 225 16.70 8.95 -5.77
CA GLU A 225 18.03 8.45 -5.44
C GLU A 225 18.94 8.39 -6.67
N GLN A 226 18.36 8.16 -7.84
CA GLN A 226 19.07 8.09 -9.13
C GLN A 226 19.13 9.44 -9.82
N GLU A 227 18.03 10.19 -9.80
CA GLU A 227 17.87 11.39 -10.61
C GLU A 227 18.19 12.68 -9.85
N LEU A 228 18.06 12.70 -8.53
CA LEU A 228 18.18 13.88 -7.69
C LEU A 228 19.08 13.64 -6.46
N PRO A 229 20.27 12.99 -6.61
CA PRO A 229 21.10 12.57 -5.50
C PRO A 229 21.64 13.74 -4.66
N GLU A 230 21.62 14.96 -5.19
CA GLU A 230 22.05 16.16 -4.47
C GLU A 230 21.00 16.69 -3.47
N LEU A 231 19.75 16.25 -3.55
CA LEU A 231 18.69 16.73 -2.65
C LEU A 231 18.79 16.05 -1.29
N LYS A 232 18.91 16.83 -0.23
CA LYS A 232 18.88 16.34 1.15
C LYS A 232 17.50 15.88 1.60
N THR A 233 16.46 16.51 1.06
CA THR A 233 15.06 16.17 1.32
C THR A 233 14.41 15.83 0.00
N VAL A 234 13.88 14.63 -0.09
CA VAL A 234 13.20 14.15 -1.29
C VAL A 234 11.81 14.78 -1.36
N PRO A 235 11.48 15.51 -2.44
CA PRO A 235 10.13 16.03 -2.63
C PRO A 235 9.15 14.89 -2.88
N GLU A 236 7.87 15.15 -2.64
CA GLU A 236 6.80 14.18 -2.87
C GLU A 236 5.79 14.65 -3.92
N GLY A 237 5.04 13.71 -4.45
CA GLY A 237 3.92 13.99 -5.32
C GLY A 237 4.28 14.83 -6.55
N TYR A 238 3.62 15.98 -6.71
CA TYR A 238 3.76 16.87 -7.86
C TYR A 238 5.21 17.33 -8.09
N GLU A 239 5.85 17.87 -7.04
CA GLU A 239 7.19 18.45 -7.15
C GLU A 239 8.25 17.41 -7.59
N LEU A 240 8.12 16.19 -7.08
CA LEU A 240 8.97 15.08 -7.50
C LEU A 240 8.84 14.79 -9.01
N GLY A 241 7.61 14.69 -9.50
CA GLY A 241 7.33 14.44 -10.91
C GLY A 241 7.92 15.51 -11.81
N TYR A 242 7.73 16.77 -11.40
CA TYR A 242 8.26 17.94 -12.11
C TYR A 242 9.78 17.90 -12.19
N LEU A 243 10.49 17.72 -11.08
CA LEU A 243 11.95 17.77 -11.04
C LEU A 243 12.60 16.62 -11.83
N ILE A 244 12.07 15.39 -11.69
CA ILE A 244 12.60 14.25 -12.45
C ILE A 244 12.37 14.44 -13.95
N ALA A 245 11.15 14.78 -14.35
CA ALA A 245 10.84 14.97 -15.78
C ALA A 245 11.67 16.10 -16.39
N LYS A 246 11.77 17.25 -15.69
CA LYS A 246 12.63 18.36 -16.12
C LYS A 246 14.06 17.93 -16.37
N ARG A 247 14.66 17.18 -15.43
CA ARG A 247 16.04 16.69 -15.55
C ARG A 247 16.23 15.75 -16.74
N LEU A 248 15.30 14.81 -16.96
CA LEU A 248 15.36 13.90 -18.09
C LEU A 248 15.23 14.62 -19.43
N ILE A 249 14.34 15.62 -19.51
CA ILE A 249 14.16 16.44 -20.71
C ILE A 249 15.41 17.30 -20.97
N ASP A 250 15.94 17.96 -19.94
CA ASP A 250 17.14 18.82 -20.05
C ASP A 250 18.38 18.02 -20.49
N ARG A 251 18.48 16.73 -20.11
CA ARG A 251 19.54 15.82 -20.57
C ARG A 251 19.36 15.32 -22.00
N GLY A 252 18.21 15.59 -22.62
CA GLY A 252 17.89 15.12 -23.97
C GLY A 252 17.66 13.61 -24.06
N GLU A 253 17.12 12.99 -22.98
CA GLU A 253 16.77 11.58 -22.99
C GLU A 253 15.73 11.27 -24.08
N THR A 254 15.83 10.09 -24.68
CA THR A 254 15.08 9.75 -25.90
C THR A 254 13.74 9.06 -25.66
N MET A 255 13.27 8.99 -24.39
CA MET A 255 11.92 8.46 -24.12
C MET A 255 10.85 9.33 -24.77
N THR A 256 9.72 8.72 -25.08
CA THR A 256 8.56 9.36 -25.69
C THR A 256 7.30 9.29 -24.85
N ALA A 257 7.36 8.57 -23.72
CA ALA A 257 6.27 8.54 -22.76
C ALA A 257 6.82 8.47 -21.33
N PHE A 258 6.05 9.06 -20.41
CA PHE A 258 6.24 8.97 -18.98
C PHE A 258 5.11 8.16 -18.34
N VAL A 259 5.46 7.26 -17.47
CA VAL A 259 4.54 6.55 -16.57
C VAL A 259 4.84 6.98 -15.14
N ALA A 260 3.87 7.56 -14.48
CA ALA A 260 4.01 7.94 -13.07
C ALA A 260 3.29 6.95 -12.15
N VAL A 261 3.88 6.69 -10.98
CA VAL A 261 3.28 5.74 -10.03
C VAL A 261 1.99 6.25 -9.38
N ASN A 262 1.67 7.54 -9.51
CA ASN A 262 0.39 8.13 -9.13
C ASN A 262 0.08 9.37 -9.97
N ASP A 263 -1.16 9.85 -9.90
CA ASP A 263 -1.62 10.98 -10.70
C ASP A 263 -0.94 12.31 -10.33
N MET A 264 -0.57 12.53 -9.08
CA MET A 264 0.08 13.79 -8.66
C MET A 264 1.49 13.90 -9.23
N ILE A 265 2.25 12.82 -9.25
CA ILE A 265 3.54 12.75 -9.94
C ILE A 265 3.36 12.97 -11.45
N ALA A 266 2.32 12.34 -12.06
CA ALA A 266 2.02 12.53 -13.47
C ALA A 266 1.73 13.98 -13.83
N ILE A 267 1.01 14.71 -12.99
CA ILE A 267 0.71 16.14 -13.20
C ILE A 267 1.99 16.98 -13.15
N GLY A 268 2.89 16.69 -12.19
CA GLY A 268 4.20 17.34 -12.16
C GLY A 268 5.02 17.07 -13.42
N VAL A 269 5.00 15.84 -13.93
CA VAL A 269 5.61 15.49 -15.21
C VAL A 269 5.02 16.30 -16.36
N MET A 270 3.68 16.43 -16.40
CA MET A 270 2.99 17.21 -17.45
C MET A 270 3.44 18.67 -17.45
N ASP A 271 3.51 19.29 -16.28
CA ASP A 271 3.92 20.69 -16.18
C ASP A 271 5.39 20.89 -16.58
N ALA A 272 6.30 19.96 -16.22
CA ALA A 272 7.69 20.02 -16.67
C ALA A 272 7.82 19.91 -18.20
N ILE A 273 6.98 19.09 -18.85
CA ILE A 273 6.92 18.96 -20.31
C ILE A 273 6.46 20.28 -20.94
N LEU A 274 5.41 20.89 -20.40
CA LEU A 274 4.86 22.15 -20.89
C LEU A 274 5.84 23.32 -20.71
N ASP A 275 6.51 23.41 -19.56
CA ASP A 275 7.52 24.41 -19.25
C ASP A 275 8.77 24.29 -20.17
N ALA A 276 9.07 23.07 -20.63
CA ALA A 276 10.10 22.85 -21.66
C ALA A 276 9.64 23.21 -23.09
N GLY A 277 8.43 23.80 -23.25
CA GLY A 277 7.86 24.15 -24.54
C GLY A 277 7.45 22.95 -25.39
N LYS A 278 7.24 21.78 -24.76
CA LYS A 278 6.81 20.55 -25.42
C LYS A 278 5.30 20.36 -25.29
N ARG A 279 4.73 19.50 -26.12
CA ARG A 279 3.29 19.25 -26.21
C ARG A 279 2.96 17.87 -25.68
N ILE A 280 1.76 17.74 -25.10
CA ILE A 280 1.17 16.50 -24.64
C ILE A 280 -0.13 16.31 -25.43
N PRO A 281 -0.33 15.20 -26.15
CA PRO A 281 0.52 13.99 -26.17
C PRO A 281 1.55 13.98 -27.32
N GLU A 282 1.64 15.01 -28.19
CA GLU A 282 2.35 14.98 -29.47
C GLU A 282 3.87 14.77 -29.33
N ASP A 283 4.52 15.40 -28.34
CA ASP A 283 5.94 15.25 -28.10
C ASP A 283 6.21 14.18 -27.01
N TYR A 284 5.35 14.14 -25.99
CA TYR A 284 5.41 13.15 -24.90
C TYR A 284 4.02 12.70 -24.48
N SER A 285 3.80 11.39 -24.37
CA SER A 285 2.64 10.82 -23.70
C SER A 285 2.88 10.74 -22.19
N VAL A 286 1.82 10.95 -21.38
CA VAL A 286 1.89 10.83 -19.93
C VAL A 286 0.76 9.93 -19.42
N CYS A 287 1.12 8.92 -18.61
CA CYS A 287 0.20 8.00 -17.98
C CYS A 287 0.38 8.05 -16.46
N GLY A 288 -0.71 8.18 -15.71
CA GLY A 288 -0.75 8.13 -14.26
C GLY A 288 -1.35 6.84 -13.71
N CYS A 289 -1.50 6.80 -12.39
CA CYS A 289 -2.21 5.76 -11.66
C CYS A 289 -3.05 6.41 -10.57
N ASP A 290 -4.11 5.71 -10.15
CA ASP A 290 -5.10 6.00 -9.11
C ASP A 290 -6.43 6.55 -9.66
N ASN A 291 -6.47 7.12 -10.87
CA ASN A 291 -7.64 7.73 -11.48
C ASN A 291 -8.39 8.68 -10.52
N THR A 292 -7.61 9.53 -9.85
CA THR A 292 -8.13 10.50 -8.88
C THR A 292 -9.03 11.56 -9.55
N SER A 293 -9.72 12.38 -8.74
CA SER A 293 -10.61 13.41 -9.27
C SER A 293 -9.89 14.43 -10.15
N VAL A 294 -8.64 14.76 -9.83
CA VAL A 294 -7.82 15.73 -10.59
C VAL A 294 -7.48 15.25 -12.00
N SER A 295 -7.25 13.95 -12.18
CA SER A 295 -6.95 13.36 -13.49
C SER A 295 -8.07 13.55 -14.51
N LYS A 296 -9.31 13.76 -14.03
CA LYS A 296 -10.53 13.90 -14.84
C LYS A 296 -10.79 15.33 -15.31
N TYR A 297 -10.11 16.33 -14.75
CA TYR A 297 -10.33 17.72 -15.14
C TYR A 297 -9.95 17.93 -16.60
N LYS A 298 -10.77 18.70 -17.33
CA LYS A 298 -10.57 18.92 -18.78
C LYS A 298 -9.20 19.50 -19.12
N ALA A 299 -8.66 20.34 -18.24
CA ALA A 299 -7.35 20.95 -18.42
C ALA A 299 -6.20 19.94 -18.24
N ILE A 300 -6.41 18.87 -17.47
CA ILE A 300 -5.44 17.83 -17.19
C ILE A 300 -5.66 16.63 -18.09
N SER A 301 -6.86 16.09 -18.11
CA SER A 301 -7.29 14.99 -18.97
C SER A 301 -6.30 13.82 -19.03
N LEU A 302 -5.81 13.39 -17.84
CA LEU A 302 -4.74 12.42 -17.68
C LEU A 302 -5.26 10.99 -17.91
N THR A 303 -4.62 10.25 -18.82
CA THR A 303 -4.76 8.79 -18.92
C THR A 303 -4.20 8.17 -17.64
N SER A 304 -5.03 7.38 -16.95
CA SER A 304 -4.67 6.86 -15.63
C SER A 304 -5.32 5.50 -15.36
N VAL A 305 -4.66 4.68 -14.55
CA VAL A 305 -5.21 3.38 -14.12
C VAL A 305 -6.15 3.58 -12.94
N GLU A 306 -7.37 3.05 -13.04
CA GLU A 306 -8.32 2.97 -11.93
C GLU A 306 -7.87 1.92 -10.92
N CYS A 307 -7.58 2.34 -9.69
CA CYS A 307 -7.11 1.52 -8.59
C CYS A 307 -8.18 1.30 -7.50
N TYR A 308 -9.42 1.69 -7.75
CA TYR A 308 -10.61 1.42 -6.93
C TYR A 308 -10.51 1.85 -5.45
N ALA A 309 -9.75 2.89 -5.11
CA ALA A 309 -9.51 3.31 -3.74
C ALA A 309 -10.79 3.46 -2.90
N ARG A 310 -11.84 4.09 -3.45
CA ARG A 310 -13.12 4.28 -2.74
C ARG A 310 -13.87 2.97 -2.52
N GLN A 311 -13.87 2.07 -3.49
CA GLN A 311 -14.51 0.76 -3.38
C GLN A 311 -13.78 -0.09 -2.36
N THR A 312 -12.46 -0.17 -2.45
CA THR A 312 -11.60 -0.88 -1.49
C THR A 312 -11.85 -0.42 -0.06
N GLY A 313 -11.92 0.92 0.15
CA GLY A 313 -12.19 1.47 1.48
C GLY A 313 -13.56 1.05 2.03
N ARG A 314 -14.62 1.07 1.22
CA ARG A 314 -15.96 0.62 1.64
C ARG A 314 -16.00 -0.86 1.99
N GLU A 315 -15.48 -1.71 1.10
CA GLU A 315 -15.50 -3.16 1.28
C GLU A 315 -14.63 -3.59 2.47
N ALA A 316 -13.49 -2.94 2.68
CA ALA A 316 -12.65 -3.19 3.86
C ALA A 316 -13.43 -2.95 5.16
N VAL A 317 -14.20 -1.85 5.24
CA VAL A 317 -15.03 -1.56 6.42
C VAL A 317 -16.12 -2.61 6.62
N ASP A 318 -16.79 -3.03 5.54
CA ASP A 318 -17.84 -4.05 5.60
C ASP A 318 -17.30 -5.39 6.13
N ILE A 319 -16.12 -5.80 5.65
CA ILE A 319 -15.47 -7.04 6.09
C ILE A 319 -15.06 -6.94 7.56
N LEU A 320 -14.39 -5.85 7.96
CA LEU A 320 -13.90 -5.68 9.33
C LEU A 320 -15.05 -5.67 10.33
N ILE A 321 -16.12 -4.90 10.06
CA ILE A 321 -17.27 -4.80 10.96
C ILE A 321 -18.00 -6.14 11.06
N ARG A 322 -18.19 -6.86 9.96
CA ARG A 322 -18.74 -8.22 9.99
C ARG A 322 -17.96 -9.12 10.92
N LYS A 323 -16.63 -9.09 10.88
CA LYS A 323 -15.77 -9.87 11.78
C LYS A 323 -15.86 -9.45 13.23
N ILE A 324 -15.97 -8.15 13.50
CA ILE A 324 -16.19 -7.63 14.85
C ILE A 324 -17.53 -8.14 15.41
N GLU A 325 -18.60 -8.05 14.63
CA GLU A 325 -19.96 -8.41 15.06
C GLU A 325 -20.17 -9.92 15.16
N SER A 326 -19.55 -10.72 14.30
CA SER A 326 -19.58 -12.20 14.41
C SER A 326 -18.81 -12.71 15.62
N GLY A 327 -18.01 -11.85 16.28
CA GLY A 327 -17.16 -12.24 17.38
C GLY A 327 -16.04 -13.21 16.97
N SER A 328 -15.76 -13.29 15.68
CA SER A 328 -14.67 -14.10 15.13
C SER A 328 -13.35 -13.67 15.73
N ASN A 329 -12.63 -14.63 16.28
CA ASN A 329 -11.39 -14.37 16.99
C ASN A 329 -10.24 -14.31 15.96
N PRO A 330 -9.42 -13.25 15.93
CA PRO A 330 -8.30 -13.14 14.99
C PRO A 330 -7.35 -14.34 14.95
N SER A 331 -7.22 -15.05 16.07
CA SER A 331 -6.35 -16.22 16.22
C SER A 331 -7.00 -17.55 15.78
N GLU A 332 -8.29 -17.57 15.45
CA GLU A 332 -9.00 -18.76 14.94
C GLU A 332 -9.09 -18.80 13.41
N LEU A 333 -8.37 -17.91 12.71
CA LEU A 333 -8.43 -17.73 11.25
C LEU A 333 -8.11 -18.99 10.43
N GLY A 334 -7.46 -20.00 11.03
CA GLY A 334 -7.27 -21.32 10.40
C GLY A 334 -8.48 -22.25 10.50
N ASP A 335 -9.34 -22.08 11.51
CA ASP A 335 -10.48 -22.96 11.82
C ASP A 335 -11.83 -22.20 11.84
N SER A 336 -11.85 -20.92 11.53
CA SER A 336 -13.10 -20.12 11.50
C SER A 336 -13.95 -20.51 10.29
N PRO A 337 -15.28 -20.67 10.45
CA PRO A 337 -16.19 -20.87 9.31
C PRO A 337 -16.16 -19.71 8.30
N ASP A 338 -15.72 -18.52 8.71
CA ASP A 338 -15.61 -17.35 7.83
C ASP A 338 -14.28 -17.28 7.06
N GLY A 339 -13.28 -18.14 7.38
CA GLY A 339 -11.99 -18.21 6.68
C GLY A 339 -11.22 -16.89 6.59
N ILE A 340 -10.20 -16.86 5.73
CA ILE A 340 -9.48 -15.62 5.33
C ILE A 340 -10.14 -15.06 4.08
N THR A 341 -10.54 -13.79 4.12
CA THR A 341 -11.07 -13.09 2.96
C THR A 341 -9.92 -12.49 2.15
N ARG A 342 -9.86 -12.84 0.87
CA ARG A 342 -8.92 -12.25 -0.06
C ARG A 342 -9.67 -11.69 -1.26
N ILE A 343 -9.58 -10.38 -1.48
CA ILE A 343 -10.21 -9.68 -2.59
C ILE A 343 -9.11 -9.07 -3.44
N GLU A 344 -9.10 -9.41 -4.71
CA GLU A 344 -8.21 -8.85 -5.71
C GLU A 344 -9.00 -7.96 -6.66
N TYR A 345 -8.54 -6.71 -6.85
CA TYR A 345 -9.12 -5.79 -7.82
C TYR A 345 -8.34 -5.85 -9.13
N PHE A 346 -9.06 -5.99 -10.24
CA PHE A 346 -8.48 -5.95 -11.57
C PHE A 346 -8.38 -4.51 -12.06
N PRO A 347 -7.16 -3.95 -12.20
CA PRO A 347 -6.99 -2.57 -12.63
C PRO A 347 -7.54 -2.35 -14.04
N LYS A 348 -8.00 -1.13 -14.32
CA LYS A 348 -8.53 -0.71 -15.61
C LYS A 348 -7.87 0.58 -16.07
N LEU A 349 -7.31 0.60 -17.28
CA LEU A 349 -6.80 1.82 -17.87
C LEU A 349 -7.96 2.71 -18.36
N ILE A 350 -7.96 3.96 -17.93
CA ILE A 350 -8.90 4.99 -18.34
C ILE A 350 -8.17 5.96 -19.27
N ILE A 351 -8.37 5.75 -20.55
CA ILE A 351 -7.71 6.53 -21.61
C ILE A 351 -8.31 7.93 -21.68
N ARG A 352 -7.45 8.96 -21.75
CA ARG A 352 -7.78 10.37 -21.92
C ARG A 352 -6.82 11.04 -22.89
N LYS A 353 -6.69 12.38 -22.81
CA LYS A 353 -5.97 13.16 -23.83
C LYS A 353 -4.45 13.26 -23.59
N SER A 354 -3.94 12.78 -22.46
CA SER A 354 -2.49 12.88 -22.17
C SER A 354 -1.63 11.80 -22.84
N THR A 355 -2.24 10.90 -23.59
CA THR A 355 -1.56 9.87 -24.37
C THR A 355 -2.04 9.86 -25.81
N GLY A 356 -1.15 9.61 -26.74
CA GLY A 356 -1.43 9.54 -28.18
C GLY A 356 -0.38 8.70 -28.91
N PRO A 357 -0.62 8.36 -30.16
CA PRO A 357 0.34 7.59 -30.96
C PRO A 357 1.63 8.38 -31.15
N ARG A 358 2.76 7.68 -31.11
CA ARG A 358 4.05 8.25 -31.47
C ARG A 358 4.04 8.57 -32.96
N GLU A 359 4.14 9.86 -33.33
CA GLU A 359 4.40 10.23 -34.71
C GLU A 359 5.76 9.66 -35.14
N ARG A 360 5.78 8.75 -36.09
CA ARG A 360 7.03 8.34 -36.74
C ARG A 360 7.62 9.56 -37.41
N ARG A 361 8.66 10.17 -36.83
CA ARG A 361 9.45 11.16 -37.57
C ARG A 361 9.96 10.46 -38.82
N THR A 362 9.34 10.73 -39.94
CA THR A 362 9.88 10.35 -41.25
C THR A 362 11.17 11.16 -41.40
N LEU A 363 12.30 10.49 -41.15
CA LEU A 363 13.61 11.05 -41.55
C LEU A 363 13.59 11.09 -43.07
N TYR A 364 13.12 12.21 -43.62
CA TYR A 364 13.42 12.49 -45.03
C TYR A 364 14.94 12.58 -45.14
N LYS A 365 15.53 11.61 -45.87
CA LYS A 365 16.92 11.62 -46.33
C LYS A 365 17.12 12.73 -47.34
#